data_58f0ecf2632f9c75d53860f1b55fea81
#
_entry.id   58f0ecf2632f9c75d53860f1b55fea81
#
_cell.length_a   1.000
_cell.length_b   1.000
_cell.length_c   1.000
_cell.angle_alpha   90.00
_cell.angle_beta   90.00
_cell.angle_gamma   90.00
#
_symmetry.space_group_name_H-M   'P 1'
#
loop_
_entity.id
_entity.type
_entity.pdbx_description
1 polymer ?
#
loop_
_entity_poly.entity_id
_entity_poly.type
_entity_poly.pdbx_seq_one_letter_code
_entity_poly.pdbx_strand_id
1 'polypeptide(L)'
;MKRNILYIHTHDSGRYLEPFGVNVKTPRIMQLAREGTLFRNAYCAAPTCSPSRVGLLSGMSPHSSNMLGLAQRGFQMDDYKKHLANFLKENGYSTSLFGVQHEAPDTAMIGYDYAYEADCQEDDFMSRDMGACNHAAEYLKNYDGNKPFFMSVGFIHTHRAYPKDAEEYINPDYLTPPYPVADTKENRKDMAAYMRSAQIADKCTGIVLDALKESGMEDDTLIIFTTDHGIAFPFMKCNGYDTGIGVTLIIKYKDNPSRGKVSDSLLSQIDLFPMIVSY
;
A
#
# COMPACT_ATOMS: atom_id res chain seq x y z
N MET A 1 -5.94 -23.28 -11.87
CA MET A 1 -6.90 -22.78 -10.85
C MET A 1 -6.62 -21.31 -10.63
N LYS A 2 -7.66 -20.51 -10.40
CA LYS A 2 -7.49 -19.10 -10.01
C LYS A 2 -6.85 -19.05 -8.61
N ARG A 3 -5.87 -18.18 -8.40
CA ARG A 3 -5.16 -18.02 -7.12
C ARG A 3 -5.74 -16.85 -6.33
N ASN A 4 -5.53 -16.87 -5.03
CA ASN A 4 -5.87 -15.73 -4.16
C ASN A 4 -4.96 -14.53 -4.45
N ILE A 5 -5.45 -13.34 -4.15
CA ILE A 5 -4.72 -12.09 -4.33
C ILE A 5 -4.82 -11.29 -3.03
N LEU A 6 -3.66 -11.04 -2.40
CA LEU A 6 -3.53 -10.15 -1.25
C LEU A 6 -2.81 -8.88 -1.68
N TYR A 7 -3.50 -7.77 -1.68
CA TYR A 7 -2.99 -6.45 -1.98
C TYR A 7 -2.87 -5.64 -0.68
N ILE A 8 -1.64 -5.41 -0.22
CA ILE A 8 -1.33 -4.60 0.96
C ILE A 8 -0.75 -3.27 0.49
N HIS A 9 -1.29 -2.17 1.01
CA HIS A 9 -0.82 -0.86 0.62
C HIS A 9 -0.75 0.12 1.78
N THR A 10 0.28 0.95 1.75
CA THR A 10 0.48 2.07 2.67
C THR A 10 0.10 3.40 2.00
N HIS A 11 0.12 4.47 2.77
CA HIS A 11 0.09 5.84 2.26
C HIS A 11 1.48 6.44 2.24
N ASP A 12 1.77 7.33 1.29
CA ASP A 12 2.89 8.28 1.31
C ASP A 12 4.25 7.66 1.70
N SER A 13 4.53 6.38 1.37
CA SER A 13 5.80 5.75 1.77
C SER A 13 6.90 5.88 0.71
N GLY A 14 6.53 6.08 -0.55
CA GLY A 14 7.49 6.16 -1.64
C GLY A 14 8.46 4.98 -1.68
N ARG A 15 9.74 5.27 -1.79
CA ARG A 15 10.87 4.32 -1.70
C ARG A 15 11.63 4.48 -0.38
N TYR A 16 11.01 5.03 0.66
CA TYR A 16 11.68 5.38 1.93
C TYR A 16 11.47 4.31 3.01
N LEU A 17 11.61 3.03 2.61
CA LEU A 17 11.53 1.85 3.47
C LEU A 17 12.87 1.07 3.47
N GLU A 18 13.06 0.17 4.43
CA GLU A 18 14.31 -0.59 4.62
C GLU A 18 14.79 -1.32 3.33
N PRO A 19 13.95 -1.93 2.48
CA PRO A 19 14.40 -2.59 1.25
C PRO A 19 15.11 -1.69 0.24
N PHE A 20 14.97 -0.37 0.37
CA PHE A 20 15.67 0.63 -0.46
C PHE A 20 16.95 1.18 0.18
N GLY A 21 17.41 0.58 1.29
CA GLY A 21 18.62 1.01 2.00
C GLY A 21 18.41 2.22 2.91
N VAL A 22 17.16 2.62 3.15
CA VAL A 22 16.83 3.67 4.12
C VAL A 22 17.00 3.11 5.54
N ASN A 23 17.60 3.91 6.43
CA ASN A 23 17.83 3.52 7.83
C ASN A 23 16.53 3.60 8.66
N VAL A 24 15.47 2.95 8.19
CA VAL A 24 14.22 2.75 8.91
C VAL A 24 14.04 1.24 9.12
N LYS A 25 13.72 0.84 10.35
CA LYS A 25 13.52 -0.60 10.65
C LYS A 25 12.12 -1.02 10.24
N THR A 26 12.02 -1.72 9.10
CA THR A 26 10.79 -2.33 8.61
C THR A 26 11.03 -3.81 8.28
N PRO A 27 11.31 -4.65 9.30
CA PRO A 27 11.78 -6.02 9.11
C PRO A 27 10.77 -6.94 8.42
N ARG A 28 9.48 -6.71 8.56
CA ARG A 28 8.44 -7.52 7.92
C ARG A 28 8.34 -7.23 6.42
N ILE A 29 8.41 -5.96 6.04
CA ILE A 29 8.47 -5.54 4.63
C ILE A 29 9.79 -6.01 4.02
N MET A 30 10.91 -5.92 4.75
CA MET A 30 12.20 -6.44 4.30
C MET A 30 12.18 -7.96 4.14
N GLN A 31 11.52 -8.71 5.04
CA GLN A 31 11.31 -10.15 4.88
C GLN A 31 10.52 -10.45 3.60
N LEU A 32 9.42 -9.73 3.36
CA LEU A 32 8.62 -9.89 2.14
C LEU A 32 9.46 -9.63 0.88
N ALA A 33 10.34 -8.62 0.89
CA ALA A 33 11.24 -8.34 -0.22
C ALA A 33 12.24 -9.49 -0.47
N ARG A 34 12.77 -10.11 0.58
CA ARG A 34 13.67 -11.28 0.48
C ARG A 34 12.97 -12.56 0.00
N GLU A 35 11.68 -12.66 0.25
CA GLU A 35 10.85 -13.79 -0.17
C GLU A 35 10.15 -13.58 -1.51
N GLY A 36 10.05 -12.34 -1.97
CA GLY A 36 9.47 -11.92 -3.24
C GLY A 36 10.49 -11.34 -4.22
N THR A 37 10.01 -10.46 -5.08
CA THR A 37 10.84 -9.63 -5.97
C THR A 37 10.59 -8.16 -5.62
N LEU A 38 11.67 -7.41 -5.33
CA LEU A 38 11.63 -5.96 -5.17
C LEU A 38 11.86 -5.29 -6.52
N PHE A 39 10.99 -4.38 -6.91
CA PHE A 39 11.12 -3.57 -8.12
C PHE A 39 11.60 -2.15 -7.76
N ARG A 40 12.86 -1.81 -8.10
CA ARG A 40 13.44 -0.51 -7.75
C ARG A 40 12.92 0.65 -8.58
N ASN A 41 12.51 0.37 -9.81
CA ASN A 41 12.05 1.37 -10.77
C ASN A 41 10.55 1.26 -11.02
N ALA A 42 9.76 1.11 -9.93
CA ALA A 42 8.32 1.20 -9.97
C ALA A 42 7.87 2.65 -9.75
N TYR A 43 6.87 3.08 -10.52
CA TYR A 43 6.35 4.45 -10.51
C TYR A 43 4.82 4.48 -10.45
N CYS A 44 4.28 5.42 -9.68
CA CYS A 44 2.84 5.63 -9.61
C CYS A 44 2.32 6.39 -10.85
N ALA A 45 1.00 6.28 -11.07
CA ALA A 45 0.34 6.97 -12.18
C ALA A 45 0.20 8.49 -11.97
N ALA A 46 0.24 8.92 -10.70
CA ALA A 46 0.20 10.32 -10.29
C ALA A 46 0.78 10.48 -8.87
N PRO A 47 1.42 11.62 -8.54
CA PRO A 47 2.03 11.84 -7.24
C PRO A 47 1.06 12.23 -6.13
N THR A 48 -0.21 11.77 -6.19
CA THR A 48 -1.26 12.06 -5.20
C THR A 48 -2.23 10.88 -5.06
N CYS A 49 -2.83 10.73 -3.87
CA CYS A 49 -3.51 9.52 -3.40
C CYS A 49 -4.53 8.93 -4.38
N SER A 50 -5.71 9.55 -4.56
CA SER A 50 -6.80 8.95 -5.33
C SER A 50 -6.44 8.70 -6.81
N PRO A 51 -5.81 9.65 -7.53
CA PRO A 51 -5.37 9.40 -8.90
C PRO A 51 -4.37 8.25 -9.04
N SER A 52 -3.44 8.13 -8.11
CA SER A 52 -2.47 7.02 -8.10
C SER A 52 -3.15 5.67 -7.89
N ARG A 53 -3.98 5.58 -6.84
CA ARG A 53 -4.67 4.34 -6.44
C ARG A 53 -5.62 3.85 -7.51
N VAL A 54 -6.42 4.75 -8.08
CA VAL A 54 -7.30 4.43 -9.21
C VAL A 54 -6.49 4.00 -10.43
N GLY A 55 -5.36 4.64 -10.72
CA GLY A 55 -4.47 4.22 -11.81
C GLY A 55 -4.03 2.77 -11.67
N LEU A 56 -3.59 2.36 -10.47
CA LEU A 56 -3.21 0.97 -10.17
C LEU A 56 -4.40 0.01 -10.30
N LEU A 57 -5.54 0.36 -9.68
CA LEU A 57 -6.68 -0.54 -9.53
C LEU A 57 -7.65 -0.53 -10.73
N SER A 58 -7.39 0.28 -11.75
CA SER A 58 -8.14 0.27 -13.01
C SER A 58 -7.29 -0.02 -14.25
N GLY A 59 -5.95 0.05 -14.12
CA GLY A 59 -5.06 -0.02 -15.27
C GLY A 59 -5.18 1.19 -16.21
N MET A 60 -5.77 2.30 -15.73
CA MET A 60 -6.06 3.49 -16.54
C MET A 60 -5.27 4.70 -16.04
N SER A 61 -4.89 5.59 -16.95
CA SER A 61 -4.35 6.88 -16.52
C SER A 61 -5.40 7.69 -15.76
N PRO A 62 -5.01 8.60 -14.85
CA PRO A 62 -5.95 9.48 -14.15
C PRO A 62 -6.89 10.24 -15.09
N HIS A 63 -6.38 10.68 -16.25
CA HIS A 63 -7.20 11.37 -17.26
C HIS A 63 -8.22 10.44 -17.92
N SER A 64 -7.84 9.19 -18.18
CA SER A 64 -8.75 8.21 -18.80
C SER A 64 -9.81 7.66 -17.86
N SER A 65 -9.58 7.74 -16.54
CA SER A 65 -10.52 7.32 -15.49
C SER A 65 -11.32 8.47 -14.90
N ASN A 66 -11.02 9.72 -15.29
CA ASN A 66 -11.56 10.96 -14.71
C ASN A 66 -11.19 11.20 -13.23
N MET A 67 -10.27 10.40 -12.65
CA MET A 67 -9.80 10.60 -11.28
C MET A 67 -8.66 11.63 -11.27
N LEU A 68 -8.99 12.91 -11.46
CA LEU A 68 -8.01 14.00 -11.59
C LEU A 68 -7.60 14.63 -10.24
N GLY A 69 -8.29 14.29 -9.16
CA GLY A 69 -8.02 14.81 -7.83
C GLY A 69 -8.51 13.87 -6.73
N LEU A 70 -8.54 14.36 -5.49
CA LEU A 70 -8.82 13.54 -4.31
C LEU A 70 -10.33 13.21 -4.19
N ALA A 71 -10.65 11.95 -3.90
CA ALA A 71 -12.02 11.45 -3.75
C ALA A 71 -12.80 12.24 -2.69
N GLN A 72 -12.18 12.54 -1.54
CA GLN A 72 -12.80 13.36 -0.48
C GLN A 72 -13.02 14.83 -0.85
N ARG A 73 -12.56 15.26 -2.03
CA ARG A 73 -12.82 16.59 -2.62
C ARG A 73 -13.80 16.54 -3.79
N GLY A 74 -14.52 15.42 -3.95
CA GLY A 74 -15.57 15.27 -4.95
C GLY A 74 -15.10 14.71 -6.29
N PHE A 75 -13.82 14.31 -6.44
CA PHE A 75 -13.38 13.60 -7.62
C PHE A 75 -13.75 12.12 -7.54
N GLN A 76 -14.09 11.54 -8.67
CA GLN A 76 -14.47 10.11 -8.76
C GLN A 76 -14.20 9.56 -10.15
N MET A 77 -14.15 8.23 -10.26
CA MET A 77 -14.09 7.57 -11.56
C MET A 77 -15.40 7.76 -12.32
N ASP A 78 -15.31 7.80 -13.65
CA ASP A 78 -16.51 7.78 -14.51
C ASP A 78 -17.30 6.49 -14.39
N ASP A 79 -16.60 5.37 -14.14
CA ASP A 79 -17.23 4.04 -14.10
C ASP A 79 -16.44 3.09 -13.17
N TYR A 80 -16.96 2.85 -11.97
CA TYR A 80 -16.36 1.91 -11.00
C TYR A 80 -16.46 0.43 -11.40
N LYS A 81 -17.22 0.06 -12.44
CA LYS A 81 -17.17 -1.31 -12.98
C LYS A 81 -15.81 -1.66 -13.57
N LYS A 82 -15.02 -0.65 -13.93
CA LYS A 82 -13.63 -0.80 -14.39
C LYS A 82 -12.62 -0.96 -13.25
N HIS A 83 -13.06 -0.85 -12.01
CA HIS A 83 -12.21 -1.06 -10.85
C HIS A 83 -11.92 -2.55 -10.66
N LEU A 84 -10.69 -2.89 -10.26
CA LEU A 84 -10.20 -4.27 -10.11
C LEU A 84 -11.11 -5.13 -9.21
N ALA A 85 -11.64 -4.57 -8.12
CA ALA A 85 -12.56 -5.29 -7.24
C ALA A 85 -13.80 -5.76 -7.97
N ASN A 86 -14.45 -4.88 -8.75
CA ASN A 86 -15.61 -5.26 -9.56
C ASN A 86 -15.26 -6.27 -10.66
N PHE A 87 -14.15 -6.03 -11.38
CA PHE A 87 -13.69 -6.96 -12.40
C PHE A 87 -13.46 -8.37 -11.84
N LEU A 88 -12.76 -8.48 -10.71
CA LEU A 88 -12.49 -9.77 -10.08
C LEU A 88 -13.76 -10.42 -9.51
N LYS A 89 -14.66 -9.65 -8.93
CA LYS A 89 -15.97 -10.13 -8.46
C LYS A 89 -16.79 -10.74 -9.60
N GLU A 90 -16.90 -10.06 -10.73
CA GLU A 90 -17.57 -10.58 -11.93
C GLU A 90 -16.89 -11.85 -12.48
N ASN A 91 -15.60 -12.03 -12.19
CA ASN A 91 -14.84 -13.22 -12.53
C ASN A 91 -14.79 -14.27 -11.41
N GLY A 92 -15.70 -14.19 -10.41
CA GLY A 92 -15.93 -15.24 -9.41
C GLY A 92 -15.00 -15.19 -8.21
N TYR A 93 -14.32 -14.08 -7.94
CA TYR A 93 -13.61 -13.85 -6.70
C TYR A 93 -14.56 -13.37 -5.60
N SER A 94 -14.23 -13.70 -4.34
CA SER A 94 -14.73 -12.98 -3.18
C SER A 94 -13.86 -11.75 -2.96
N THR A 95 -14.46 -10.57 -2.81
CA THR A 95 -13.70 -9.31 -2.74
C THR A 95 -13.89 -8.63 -1.40
N SER A 96 -12.79 -8.26 -0.75
CA SER A 96 -12.83 -7.64 0.58
C SER A 96 -11.84 -6.48 0.71
N LEU A 97 -12.24 -5.49 1.50
CA LEU A 97 -11.44 -4.32 1.87
C LEU A 97 -11.31 -4.23 3.39
N PHE A 98 -10.11 -3.96 3.86
CA PHE A 98 -9.82 -3.67 5.26
C PHE A 98 -9.01 -2.39 5.38
N GLY A 99 -9.56 -1.39 6.08
CA GLY A 99 -8.92 -0.10 6.30
C GLY A 99 -9.19 0.92 5.19
N VAL A 100 -8.15 1.57 4.71
CA VAL A 100 -8.26 2.74 3.82
C VAL A 100 -8.38 2.36 2.36
N GLN A 101 -9.24 3.04 1.60
CA GLN A 101 -9.31 2.95 0.13
C GLN A 101 -8.84 4.25 -0.57
N HIS A 102 -9.42 5.40 -0.31
CA HIS A 102 -9.19 6.69 -0.97
C HIS A 102 -9.38 6.70 -2.51
N GLU A 103 -10.15 5.75 -3.05
CA GLU A 103 -10.45 5.61 -4.47
C GLU A 103 -11.84 6.13 -4.84
N ALA A 104 -12.73 6.23 -3.84
CA ALA A 104 -14.09 6.72 -4.00
C ALA A 104 -14.52 7.59 -2.81
N PRO A 105 -15.47 8.50 -3.00
CA PRO A 105 -16.10 9.24 -1.88
C PRO A 105 -16.83 8.31 -0.89
N ASP A 106 -17.39 7.21 -1.40
CA ASP A 106 -18.08 6.17 -0.62
C ASP A 106 -17.57 4.80 -1.09
N THR A 107 -17.13 3.98 -0.16
CA THR A 107 -16.62 2.62 -0.43
C THR A 107 -17.65 1.72 -1.11
N ALA A 108 -18.94 1.93 -0.87
CA ALA A 108 -20.01 1.18 -1.53
C ALA A 108 -19.97 1.35 -3.08
N MET A 109 -19.45 2.46 -3.59
CA MET A 109 -19.31 2.70 -5.03
C MET A 109 -18.29 1.76 -5.69
N ILE A 110 -17.29 1.29 -4.94
CA ILE A 110 -16.22 0.40 -5.44
C ILE A 110 -16.74 -1.02 -5.66
N GLY A 111 -17.72 -1.46 -4.85
CA GLY A 111 -18.41 -2.73 -5.03
C GLY A 111 -17.75 -3.95 -4.40
N TYR A 112 -16.91 -3.81 -3.39
CA TYR A 112 -16.43 -4.93 -2.58
C TYR A 112 -17.60 -5.73 -1.98
N ASP A 113 -17.45 -7.05 -1.84
CA ASP A 113 -18.45 -7.91 -1.15
C ASP A 113 -18.47 -7.65 0.36
N TYR A 114 -17.29 -7.33 0.92
CA TYR A 114 -17.11 -7.00 2.33
C TYR A 114 -16.18 -5.81 2.47
N ALA A 115 -16.50 -4.87 3.32
CA ALA A 115 -15.63 -3.74 3.65
C ALA A 115 -15.62 -3.49 5.16
N TYR A 116 -14.43 -3.36 5.73
CA TYR A 116 -14.19 -2.91 7.09
C TYR A 116 -13.38 -1.61 7.03
N GLU A 117 -14.03 -0.51 7.31
CA GLU A 117 -13.40 0.79 7.51
C GLU A 117 -13.44 1.09 9.01
N ALA A 118 -12.28 1.23 9.63
CA ALA A 118 -12.24 1.53 11.06
C ALA A 118 -12.86 2.90 11.34
N ASP A 119 -13.90 2.91 12.16
CA ASP A 119 -14.49 4.14 12.68
C ASP A 119 -13.59 4.67 13.80
N CYS A 120 -12.71 5.61 13.48
CA CYS A 120 -11.83 6.22 14.45
C CYS A 120 -11.74 7.73 14.25
N GLN A 121 -11.57 8.41 15.37
CA GLN A 121 -11.38 9.86 15.39
C GLN A 121 -10.11 10.25 14.63
N GLU A 122 -10.08 11.40 14.01
CA GLU A 122 -9.09 11.86 13.03
C GLU A 122 -7.62 11.73 13.46
N ASP A 123 -7.34 11.67 14.75
CA ASP A 123 -5.97 11.66 15.30
C ASP A 123 -5.44 10.27 15.70
N ASP A 124 -6.23 9.19 15.60
CA ASP A 124 -5.82 7.84 16.02
C ASP A 124 -5.59 6.87 14.84
N PHE A 125 -4.65 7.24 14.00
CA PHE A 125 -4.25 6.39 12.86
C PHE A 125 -3.71 5.02 13.28
N MET A 126 -3.11 4.93 14.46
CA MET A 126 -2.56 3.67 14.96
C MET A 126 -3.68 2.67 15.28
N SER A 127 -4.71 3.07 16.01
CA SER A 127 -5.88 2.22 16.29
C SER A 127 -6.61 1.83 15.03
N ARG A 128 -6.70 2.74 14.06
CA ARG A 128 -7.30 2.50 12.76
C ARG A 128 -6.59 1.39 11.99
N ASP A 129 -5.28 1.48 11.83
CA ASP A 129 -4.49 0.49 11.10
C ASP A 129 -4.39 -0.83 11.86
N MET A 130 -4.29 -0.80 13.19
CA MET A 130 -4.36 -2.01 14.03
C MET A 130 -5.72 -2.69 13.92
N GLY A 131 -6.82 -1.94 13.86
CA GLY A 131 -8.16 -2.47 13.59
C GLY A 131 -8.21 -3.16 12.22
N ALA A 132 -7.75 -2.47 11.17
CA ALA A 132 -7.74 -3.01 9.82
C ALA A 132 -6.96 -4.33 9.70
N CYS A 133 -5.72 -4.37 10.20
CA CYS A 133 -4.91 -5.59 10.11
C CYS A 133 -5.44 -6.75 10.97
N ASN A 134 -6.01 -6.48 12.15
CA ASN A 134 -6.59 -7.51 13.00
C ASN A 134 -7.87 -8.11 12.38
N HIS A 135 -8.76 -7.28 11.82
CA HIS A 135 -9.96 -7.77 11.13
C HIS A 135 -9.61 -8.53 9.84
N ALA A 136 -8.60 -8.08 9.08
CA ALA A 136 -8.08 -8.82 7.95
C ALA A 136 -7.52 -10.19 8.36
N ALA A 137 -6.77 -10.24 9.48
CA ALA A 137 -6.23 -11.47 10.03
C ALA A 137 -7.34 -12.44 10.49
N GLU A 138 -8.36 -11.94 11.17
CA GLU A 138 -9.51 -12.72 11.58
C GLU A 138 -10.30 -13.26 10.37
N TYR A 139 -10.50 -12.43 9.36
CA TYR A 139 -11.16 -12.84 8.12
C TYR A 139 -10.38 -13.97 7.43
N LEU A 140 -9.05 -13.88 7.31
CA LEU A 140 -8.21 -14.93 6.73
C LEU A 140 -8.28 -16.25 7.51
N LYS A 141 -8.30 -16.20 8.84
CA LYS A 141 -8.42 -17.39 9.70
C LYS A 141 -9.75 -18.12 9.55
N ASN A 142 -10.81 -17.39 9.23
CA ASN A 142 -12.16 -17.91 9.09
C ASN A 142 -12.60 -18.08 7.62
N TYR A 143 -11.71 -17.85 6.66
CA TYR A 143 -12.04 -17.93 5.25
C TYR A 143 -12.35 -19.36 4.83
N ASP A 144 -13.51 -19.59 4.22
CA ASP A 144 -14.01 -20.93 3.89
C ASP A 144 -13.35 -21.58 2.65
N GLY A 145 -12.60 -20.81 1.87
CA GLY A 145 -11.88 -21.30 0.70
C GLY A 145 -12.77 -21.67 -0.51
N ASN A 146 -14.07 -21.41 -0.47
CA ASN A 146 -15.02 -21.79 -1.54
C ASN A 146 -14.76 -21.05 -2.87
N LYS A 147 -14.16 -19.87 -2.81
CA LYS A 147 -13.80 -19.05 -3.98
C LYS A 147 -12.38 -18.52 -3.80
N PRO A 148 -11.66 -18.18 -4.88
CA PRO A 148 -10.45 -17.36 -4.72
C PRO A 148 -10.85 -15.98 -4.15
N PHE A 149 -10.00 -15.40 -3.31
CA PHE A 149 -10.24 -14.05 -2.79
C PHE A 149 -9.36 -12.99 -3.46
N PHE A 150 -9.89 -11.78 -3.54
CA PHE A 150 -9.14 -10.54 -3.65
C PHE A 150 -9.32 -9.74 -2.37
N MET A 151 -8.25 -9.59 -1.62
CA MET A 151 -8.24 -8.85 -0.36
C MET A 151 -7.36 -7.62 -0.49
N SER A 152 -7.94 -6.43 -0.30
CA SER A 152 -7.25 -5.17 -0.19
C SER A 152 -7.10 -4.79 1.29
N VAL A 153 -5.87 -4.56 1.75
CA VAL A 153 -5.57 -4.12 3.11
C VAL A 153 -4.82 -2.80 3.03
N GLY A 154 -5.49 -1.71 3.39
CA GLY A 154 -4.96 -0.36 3.30
C GLY A 154 -4.68 0.26 4.66
N PHE A 155 -3.45 0.74 4.85
CA PHE A 155 -3.03 1.45 6.05
C PHE A 155 -2.96 2.96 5.80
N ILE A 156 -3.38 3.76 6.78
CA ILE A 156 -3.22 5.22 6.73
C ILE A 156 -1.75 5.64 6.95
N HIS A 157 -0.98 4.84 7.73
CA HIS A 157 0.47 5.06 7.83
C HIS A 157 1.12 4.76 6.45
N THR A 158 1.99 5.64 5.96
CA THR A 158 2.71 6.74 6.61
C THR A 158 2.18 8.15 6.24
N HIS A 159 0.89 8.35 6.19
CA HIS A 159 0.29 9.67 5.96
C HIS A 159 0.51 10.60 7.18
N ARG A 160 0.60 11.93 6.95
CA ARG A 160 0.49 12.91 8.04
C ARG A 160 -0.96 12.93 8.59
N ALA A 161 -1.22 13.15 9.92
CA ALA A 161 -0.21 13.50 10.90
C ALA A 161 0.60 12.27 11.37
N TYR A 162 1.91 12.46 11.57
CA TYR A 162 2.78 11.41 12.10
C TYR A 162 2.61 11.20 13.61
N PRO A 163 3.03 10.02 14.15
CA PRO A 163 2.98 9.73 15.58
C PRO A 163 3.75 10.76 16.41
N LYS A 164 3.13 11.22 17.50
CA LYS A 164 3.71 12.22 18.41
C LYS A 164 4.77 11.63 19.36
N ASP A 165 4.78 10.31 19.54
CA ASP A 165 5.70 9.55 20.39
C ASP A 165 7.05 9.22 19.70
N ALA A 166 7.28 9.73 18.50
CA ALA A 166 8.40 9.31 17.66
C ALA A 166 9.78 9.48 18.34
N GLU A 167 9.98 10.59 19.07
CA GLU A 167 11.26 10.90 19.74
C GLU A 167 11.56 9.94 20.93
N GLU A 168 10.57 9.18 21.42
CA GLU A 168 10.78 8.12 22.41
C GLU A 168 11.46 6.88 21.81
N TYR A 169 11.32 6.68 20.50
CA TYR A 169 11.83 5.51 19.78
C TYR A 169 13.01 5.83 18.87
N ILE A 170 13.10 7.05 18.37
CA ILE A 170 14.06 7.46 17.35
C ILE A 170 14.61 8.84 17.71
N ASN A 171 15.92 8.90 18.01
CA ASN A 171 16.57 10.17 18.30
C ASN A 171 16.85 10.94 17.00
N PRO A 172 16.24 12.13 16.79
CA PRO A 172 16.42 12.94 15.58
C PRO A 172 17.87 13.40 15.34
N ASP A 173 18.69 13.52 16.36
CA ASP A 173 20.08 14.00 16.24
C ASP A 173 20.97 13.04 15.41
N TYR A 174 20.58 11.76 15.30
CA TYR A 174 21.28 10.75 14.50
C TYR A 174 20.68 10.54 13.11
N LEU A 175 19.74 11.40 12.68
CA LEU A 175 19.09 11.29 11.37
C LEU A 175 19.59 12.38 10.43
N THR A 176 19.55 12.06 9.14
CA THR A 176 19.66 13.00 8.04
C THR A 176 18.42 12.91 7.19
N PRO A 177 17.65 13.99 6.98
CA PRO A 177 16.53 13.99 6.05
C PRO A 177 16.98 13.61 4.64
N PRO A 178 16.14 12.96 3.84
CA PRO A 178 16.50 12.59 2.48
C PRO A 178 16.59 13.82 1.58
N TYR A 179 17.55 13.83 0.65
CA TYR A 179 17.61 14.86 -0.40
C TYR A 179 16.28 14.92 -1.19
N PRO A 180 15.74 16.10 -1.51
CA PRO A 180 16.32 17.44 -1.36
C PRO A 180 15.90 18.21 -0.10
N VAL A 181 15.44 17.54 0.93
CA VAL A 181 15.01 18.16 2.19
C VAL A 181 16.21 18.73 2.94
N ALA A 182 16.12 19.99 3.35
CA ALA A 182 17.19 20.64 4.11
C ALA A 182 17.42 19.94 5.46
N ASP A 183 18.69 19.82 5.86
CA ASP A 183 19.06 19.25 7.15
C ASP A 183 18.91 20.29 8.25
N THR A 184 17.72 20.35 8.88
CA THR A 184 17.39 21.19 10.03
C THR A 184 16.88 20.32 11.17
N LYS A 185 16.84 20.88 12.38
CA LYS A 185 16.31 20.16 13.56
C LYS A 185 14.85 19.76 13.35
N GLU A 186 14.04 20.62 12.75
CA GLU A 186 12.63 20.39 12.48
C GLU A 186 12.46 19.23 11.48
N ASN A 187 13.23 19.24 10.38
CA ASN A 187 13.16 18.21 9.37
C ASN A 187 13.69 16.85 9.86
N ARG A 188 14.67 16.84 10.77
CA ARG A 188 15.14 15.62 11.45
C ARG A 188 14.06 15.04 12.36
N LYS A 189 13.33 15.88 13.14
CA LYS A 189 12.19 15.44 13.95
C LYS A 189 11.06 14.91 13.08
N ASP A 190 10.76 15.58 12.00
CA ASP A 190 9.75 15.17 11.04
C ASP A 190 10.11 13.83 10.39
N MET A 191 11.39 13.61 10.06
CA MET A 191 11.88 12.33 9.56
C MET A 191 11.81 11.22 10.63
N ALA A 192 12.12 11.50 11.90
CA ALA A 192 11.94 10.54 12.99
C ALA A 192 10.46 10.12 13.11
N ALA A 193 9.55 11.07 13.00
CA ALA A 193 8.12 10.83 13.06
C ALA A 193 7.61 10.00 11.86
N TYR A 194 8.10 10.26 10.66
CA TYR A 194 7.86 9.42 9.49
C TYR A 194 8.37 7.98 9.71
N MET A 195 9.60 7.82 10.20
CA MET A 195 10.20 6.50 10.45
C MET A 195 9.40 5.71 11.48
N ARG A 196 8.90 6.36 12.54
CA ARG A 196 8.01 5.74 13.52
C ARG A 196 6.70 5.29 12.88
N SER A 197 6.13 6.12 12.01
CA SER A 197 4.94 5.78 11.22
C SER A 197 5.17 4.54 10.34
N ALA A 198 6.32 4.45 9.66
CA ALA A 198 6.70 3.31 8.84
C ALA A 198 6.87 2.01 9.67
N GLN A 199 7.37 2.09 10.90
CA GLN A 199 7.44 0.94 11.81
C GLN A 199 6.06 0.41 12.20
N ILE A 200 5.06 1.29 12.34
CA ILE A 200 3.67 0.89 12.62
C ILE A 200 3.09 0.16 11.40
N ALA A 201 3.25 0.72 10.21
CA ALA A 201 2.81 0.08 8.96
C ALA A 201 3.48 -1.30 8.75
N ASP A 202 4.77 -1.43 9.08
CA ASP A 202 5.50 -2.70 9.04
C ASP A 202 4.91 -3.74 10.00
N LYS A 203 4.60 -3.33 11.23
CA LYS A 203 3.95 -4.20 12.22
C LYS A 203 2.59 -4.69 11.72
N CYS A 204 1.75 -3.78 11.21
CA CYS A 204 0.44 -4.13 10.66
C CYS A 204 0.56 -5.07 9.44
N THR A 205 1.51 -4.81 8.55
CA THR A 205 1.84 -5.70 7.43
C THR A 205 2.20 -7.10 7.94
N GLY A 206 3.03 -7.19 8.99
CA GLY A 206 3.42 -8.45 9.61
C GLY A 206 2.24 -9.27 10.11
N ILE A 207 1.27 -8.65 10.79
CA ILE A 207 0.08 -9.32 11.31
C ILE A 207 -0.73 -9.98 10.19
N VAL A 208 -0.92 -9.28 9.07
CA VAL A 208 -1.67 -9.81 7.90
C VAL A 208 -0.92 -10.96 7.24
N LEU A 209 0.40 -10.83 7.05
CA LEU A 209 1.23 -11.89 6.45
C LEU A 209 1.29 -13.14 7.33
N ASP A 210 1.38 -12.98 8.65
CA ASP A 210 1.38 -14.12 9.60
C ASP A 210 0.03 -14.84 9.56
N ALA A 211 -1.08 -14.11 9.54
CA ALA A 211 -2.41 -14.71 9.43
C ALA A 211 -2.62 -15.47 8.11
N LEU A 212 -2.13 -14.93 6.98
CA LEU A 212 -2.18 -15.62 5.69
C LEU A 212 -1.37 -16.93 5.73
N LYS A 213 -0.20 -16.91 6.36
CA LYS A 213 0.63 -18.10 6.53
C LYS A 213 -0.02 -19.13 7.46
N GLU A 214 -0.57 -18.69 8.60
CA GLU A 214 -1.27 -19.54 9.57
C GLU A 214 -2.53 -20.19 8.97
N SER A 215 -3.21 -19.51 8.04
CA SER A 215 -4.36 -20.08 7.31
C SER A 215 -3.99 -21.15 6.29
N GLY A 216 -2.69 -21.33 5.99
CA GLY A 216 -2.21 -22.28 4.99
C GLY A 216 -2.40 -21.83 3.53
N MET A 217 -2.89 -20.63 3.28
CA MET A 217 -3.19 -20.13 1.93
C MET A 217 -2.04 -19.37 1.27
N GLU A 218 -0.92 -19.15 1.96
CA GLU A 218 0.21 -18.34 1.46
C GLU A 218 0.73 -18.81 0.10
N ASP A 219 0.89 -20.14 -0.08
CA ASP A 219 1.40 -20.73 -1.31
C ASP A 219 0.46 -20.55 -2.51
N ASP A 220 -0.83 -20.41 -2.27
CA ASP A 220 -1.84 -20.20 -3.31
C ASP A 220 -2.23 -18.72 -3.47
N THR A 221 -1.42 -17.81 -2.90
CA THR A 221 -1.71 -16.36 -2.91
C THR A 221 -0.62 -15.57 -3.65
N LEU A 222 -1.06 -14.71 -4.55
CA LEU A 222 -0.26 -13.59 -5.08
C LEU A 222 -0.28 -12.46 -4.06
N ILE A 223 0.86 -12.14 -3.47
CA ILE A 223 1.02 -11.04 -2.51
C ILE A 223 1.65 -9.86 -3.22
N ILE A 224 0.99 -8.71 -3.16
CA ILE A 224 1.46 -7.43 -3.69
C ILE A 224 1.52 -6.44 -2.54
N PHE A 225 2.71 -5.90 -2.26
CA PHE A 225 2.90 -4.80 -1.33
C PHE A 225 3.35 -3.55 -2.10
N THR A 226 2.67 -2.43 -1.89
CA THR A 226 3.04 -1.16 -2.52
C THR A 226 2.58 0.04 -1.69
N THR A 227 2.80 1.24 -2.22
CA THR A 227 2.30 2.52 -1.70
C THR A 227 1.76 3.35 -2.86
N ASP A 228 1.08 4.43 -2.55
CA ASP A 228 0.47 5.28 -3.58
C ASP A 228 1.45 6.26 -4.26
N HIS A 229 2.35 6.91 -3.53
CA HIS A 229 3.32 7.88 -4.04
C HIS A 229 4.43 8.17 -3.02
N GLY A 230 5.27 9.18 -3.28
CA GLY A 230 6.37 9.60 -2.41
C GLY A 230 5.92 10.17 -1.07
N ILE A 231 6.88 10.29 -0.13
CA ILE A 231 6.61 10.77 1.24
C ILE A 231 6.16 12.24 1.27
N ALA A 232 5.41 12.61 2.32
CA ALA A 232 4.84 13.96 2.47
C ALA A 232 5.88 14.99 2.95
N PHE A 233 6.96 15.13 2.20
CA PHE A 233 8.04 16.09 2.41
C PHE A 233 8.15 17.07 1.23
N PRO A 234 8.83 18.23 1.39
CA PRO A 234 9.05 19.17 0.32
C PRO A 234 9.68 18.52 -0.93
N PHE A 235 9.18 18.88 -2.11
CA PHE A 235 9.61 18.37 -3.43
C PHE A 235 9.35 16.87 -3.67
N MET A 236 8.49 16.23 -2.86
CA MET A 236 8.13 14.81 -2.97
C MET A 236 6.65 14.65 -3.30
N LYS A 237 5.78 14.31 -2.35
CA LYS A 237 4.32 14.23 -2.59
C LYS A 237 3.80 15.43 -3.41
N CYS A 238 2.89 15.17 -4.33
CA CYS A 238 2.31 16.15 -5.27
C CYS A 238 3.31 16.76 -6.28
N ASN A 239 4.48 16.15 -6.47
CA ASN A 239 5.46 16.56 -7.47
C ASN A 239 5.82 15.42 -8.42
N GLY A 240 6.08 15.76 -9.69
CA GLY A 240 6.46 14.81 -10.74
C GLY A 240 7.94 14.40 -10.72
N TYR A 241 8.69 14.71 -9.65
CA TYR A 241 10.07 14.24 -9.48
C TYR A 241 10.11 12.76 -9.07
N ASP A 242 11.25 12.12 -9.25
CA ASP A 242 11.47 10.71 -8.85
C ASP A 242 11.11 10.47 -7.37
N THR A 243 11.37 11.42 -6.50
CA THR A 243 11.01 11.41 -5.09
C THR A 243 9.49 11.45 -4.83
N GLY A 244 8.71 11.96 -5.77
CA GLY A 244 7.26 12.06 -5.67
C GLY A 244 6.52 10.92 -6.35
N ILE A 245 7.04 10.40 -7.47
CA ILE A 245 6.38 9.34 -8.24
C ILE A 245 6.96 7.95 -8.03
N GLY A 246 8.19 7.84 -7.48
CA GLY A 246 8.82 6.56 -7.18
C GLY A 246 8.15 5.86 -6.00
N VAL A 247 7.80 4.58 -6.17
CA VAL A 247 7.05 3.80 -5.17
C VAL A 247 7.73 2.49 -4.83
N THR A 248 7.50 1.99 -3.63
CA THR A 248 7.82 0.62 -3.27
C THR A 248 6.88 -0.32 -3.99
N LEU A 249 7.42 -1.36 -4.62
CA LEU A 249 6.66 -2.47 -5.17
C LEU A 249 7.39 -3.78 -4.88
N ILE A 250 6.71 -4.67 -4.16
CA ILE A 250 7.19 -6.02 -3.86
C ILE A 250 6.10 -7.00 -4.29
N ILE A 251 6.47 -8.03 -5.07
CA ILE A 251 5.56 -9.08 -5.54
C ILE A 251 6.09 -10.43 -5.10
N LYS A 252 5.26 -11.21 -4.38
CA LYS A 252 5.58 -12.57 -3.93
C LYS A 252 4.50 -13.55 -4.38
N TYR A 253 4.93 -14.68 -4.93
CA TYR A 253 4.10 -15.86 -5.21
C TYR A 253 4.97 -17.12 -5.20
N LYS A 254 4.37 -18.31 -5.05
CA LYS A 254 5.06 -19.57 -4.79
C LYS A 254 6.18 -19.88 -5.79
N ASP A 255 5.88 -19.83 -7.07
CA ASP A 255 6.79 -20.25 -8.15
C ASP A 255 7.53 -19.06 -8.79
N ASN A 256 7.75 -18.00 -8.01
CA ASN A 256 8.42 -16.79 -8.49
C ASN A 256 9.90 -17.09 -8.88
N PRO A 257 10.27 -17.05 -10.17
CA PRO A 257 11.64 -17.33 -10.62
C PRO A 257 12.63 -16.23 -10.20
N SER A 258 12.11 -15.08 -9.76
CA SER A 258 12.88 -13.94 -9.27
C SER A 258 12.81 -13.78 -7.76
N ARG A 259 12.43 -14.82 -7.03
CA ARG A 259 12.38 -14.79 -5.56
C ARG A 259 13.72 -14.35 -4.96
N GLY A 260 13.68 -13.40 -4.05
CA GLY A 260 14.84 -12.83 -3.37
C GLY A 260 15.71 -11.93 -4.24
N LYS A 261 15.24 -11.58 -5.45
CA LYS A 261 15.97 -10.70 -6.36
C LYS A 261 15.41 -9.27 -6.33
N VAL A 262 16.28 -8.36 -6.70
CA VAL A 262 15.93 -6.97 -6.99
C VAL A 262 15.89 -6.79 -8.50
N SER A 263 14.81 -6.24 -9.04
CA SER A 263 14.64 -5.96 -10.46
C SER A 263 14.78 -4.46 -10.73
N ASP A 264 15.53 -4.12 -11.78
CA ASP A 264 15.66 -2.77 -12.30
C ASP A 264 14.73 -2.49 -13.49
N SER A 265 13.80 -3.39 -13.78
CA SER A 265 12.79 -3.16 -14.81
C SER A 265 11.96 -1.92 -14.49
N LEU A 266 11.76 -1.09 -15.50
CA LEU A 266 10.89 0.08 -15.42
C LEU A 266 9.43 -0.37 -15.46
N LEU A 267 8.68 -0.04 -14.42
CA LEU A 267 7.28 -0.41 -14.27
C LEU A 267 6.43 0.79 -13.87
N SER A 268 5.22 0.86 -14.40
CA SER A 268 4.17 1.71 -13.88
C SER A 268 3.21 0.90 -13.00
N GLN A 269 2.65 1.50 -11.96
CA GLN A 269 1.58 0.84 -11.20
C GLN A 269 0.33 0.54 -12.06
N ILE A 270 0.13 1.23 -13.18
CA ILE A 270 -0.92 0.92 -14.17
C ILE A 270 -0.76 -0.51 -14.72
N ASP A 271 0.48 -1.02 -14.80
CA ASP A 271 0.78 -2.37 -15.29
C ASP A 271 0.29 -3.47 -14.34
N LEU A 272 -0.02 -3.15 -13.08
CA LEU A 272 -0.46 -4.13 -12.09
C LEU A 272 -1.85 -4.68 -12.40
N PHE A 273 -2.78 -3.88 -12.91
CA PHE A 273 -4.10 -4.36 -13.30
C PHE A 273 -4.00 -5.47 -14.39
N PRO A 274 -3.41 -5.24 -15.58
CA PRO A 274 -3.27 -6.30 -16.58
C PRO A 274 -2.42 -7.48 -16.09
N MET A 275 -1.41 -7.26 -15.25
CA MET A 275 -0.65 -8.34 -14.62
C MET A 275 -1.55 -9.24 -13.75
N ILE A 276 -2.35 -8.65 -12.87
CA ILE A 276 -3.23 -9.38 -11.95
C ILE A 276 -4.28 -10.18 -12.74
N VAL A 277 -4.90 -9.58 -13.74
CA VAL A 277 -5.97 -10.25 -14.51
C VAL A 277 -5.44 -11.34 -15.44
N SER A 278 -4.15 -11.35 -15.76
CA SER A 278 -3.49 -12.39 -16.54
C SER A 278 -2.92 -13.53 -15.70
N TYR A 279 -2.86 -13.34 -14.36
CA TYR A 279 -2.32 -14.30 -13.40
C TYR A 279 -3.35 -15.34 -12.99
#